data_3baa1002159bd8ab5eed8f36d7597202
#
_entry.id   3baa1002159bd8ab5eed8f36d7597202
#
_cell.length_a   1.000
_cell.length_b   1.000
_cell.length_c   1.000
_cell.angle_alpha   90.00
_cell.angle_beta   90.00
_cell.angle_gamma   90.00
#
_symmetry.space_group_name_H-M   'P 1'
#
loop_
_entity.id
_entity.type
_entity.pdbx_description
1 polymer ?
#
loop_
_entity_poly.entity_id
_entity_poly.type
_entity_poly.pdbx_seq_one_letter_code
_entity_poly.pdbx_strand_id
1 'polypeptide(L)'
;MDTSVAAPDGPAQARPAALRPPLRLRWALLIALASGLLLAAAFAPVGAWPLAVVSPALLVVALSGRSLRAAFAVGLAFGLAFFFPLLAWVINLAWYAWVALAIASALIFAVFAIAQRLLLNLRYWPIAVAGWWVAAEAFRDRWPWGGFPWGRLAMSQAGLPTQGWTAIGGPAVLSFVVALTGTTLAWVLLTVLARNHGLTRNHGLTSQRELADETGPTGGRAARWRRTWIAAAAFAVTAGVSCLPAAIPLDPVPANAKTAEIAAIQGNVPRARSLEAQLDQLQVTSNHATATQKLAAKVAAGTLPQPDLVVWPENSTDIDPTQYPPVYQEIANAANAIGRPILVGAVLDNPRRNAGVLWLPDKGLTTTYLKRQLVPFGEFLPLRGLISKITSLTSLLPVDFTPGHQAVVFNVGQIRLGDVICYEVAFDDLVRSEVTAGANVLSVQSNDATFEREGPITEESGQQLAMARLRAVEFDRALVYSSTTGYSAIIAPDGQVIEHSGLWQQAELEARVPLLTYQTLAERVGAGPEWVIVGATTLALCLATAQAVAARRRQRAARSADSPADAG
;
A
#
# COMPACT_ATOMS: atom_id res chain seq x y z
N MET A 1 -3.56 61.20 -62.09
CA MET A 1 -4.47 60.85 -60.95
C MET A 1 -4.45 59.35 -60.83
N ASP A 2 -3.59 58.88 -59.97
CA ASP A 2 -3.36 57.44 -59.75
C ASP A 2 -3.90 57.11 -58.35
N THR A 3 -5.00 56.40 -58.32
CA THR A 3 -5.64 55.97 -57.06
C THR A 3 -5.39 54.50 -56.87
N SER A 4 -4.25 54.14 -56.20
CA SER A 4 -3.99 52.79 -55.69
C SER A 4 -4.82 52.58 -54.46
N VAL A 5 -5.86 51.75 -54.54
CA VAL A 5 -6.65 51.24 -53.39
C VAL A 5 -5.85 50.16 -52.74
N ALA A 6 -5.39 50.41 -51.51
CA ALA A 6 -4.78 49.38 -50.65
C ALA A 6 -5.81 48.32 -50.28
N ALA A 7 -5.49 47.05 -50.49
CA ALA A 7 -6.29 45.90 -50.07
C ALA A 7 -6.35 45.82 -48.53
N PRO A 8 -7.50 45.46 -47.93
CA PRO A 8 -7.60 45.32 -46.44
C PRO A 8 -6.80 44.13 -45.95
N ASP A 9 -5.99 44.39 -44.94
CA ASP A 9 -5.27 43.34 -44.18
C ASP A 9 -6.20 42.20 -43.77
N GLY A 10 -5.92 40.99 -44.25
CA GLY A 10 -6.63 39.80 -43.86
C GLY A 10 -6.48 39.54 -42.35
N PRO A 11 -7.47 38.93 -41.68
CA PRO A 11 -7.44 38.75 -40.24
C PRO A 11 -6.23 37.91 -39.83
N ALA A 12 -5.34 38.51 -39.02
CA ALA A 12 -4.17 37.87 -38.45
C ALA A 12 -4.59 36.57 -37.77
N GLN A 13 -4.16 35.42 -38.31
CA GLN A 13 -4.45 34.11 -37.76
C GLN A 13 -3.88 34.03 -36.32
N ALA A 14 -4.78 34.05 -35.35
CA ALA A 14 -4.43 33.98 -33.95
C ALA A 14 -3.61 32.68 -33.68
N ARG A 15 -2.35 32.83 -33.31
CA ARG A 15 -1.48 31.76 -32.88
C ARG A 15 -2.21 30.92 -31.83
N PRO A 16 -2.25 29.57 -31.93
CA PRO A 16 -2.85 28.73 -30.90
C PRO A 16 -2.14 29.01 -29.57
N ALA A 17 -2.88 29.58 -28.63
CA ALA A 17 -2.37 29.92 -27.30
C ALA A 17 -1.91 28.63 -26.62
N ALA A 18 -0.61 28.53 -26.33
CA ALA A 18 -0.08 27.48 -25.51
C ALA A 18 -0.84 27.47 -24.18
N LEU A 19 -1.33 26.30 -23.77
CA LEU A 19 -2.05 26.11 -22.50
C LEU A 19 -1.21 26.71 -21.37
N ARG A 20 -1.66 27.83 -20.81
CA ARG A 20 -1.01 28.40 -19.65
C ARG A 20 -1.38 27.54 -18.43
N PRO A 21 -0.42 27.12 -17.60
CA PRO A 21 -0.71 26.41 -16.39
C PRO A 21 -1.55 27.30 -15.45
N PRO A 22 -2.54 26.74 -14.73
CA PRO A 22 -3.42 27.53 -13.86
C PRO A 22 -2.66 28.23 -12.72
N LEU A 23 -1.46 27.72 -12.37
CA LEU A 23 -0.62 28.20 -11.26
C LEU A 23 0.83 28.43 -11.72
N ARG A 24 1.57 29.31 -11.05
CA ARG A 24 3.03 29.43 -11.21
C ARG A 24 3.70 28.16 -10.65
N LEU A 25 4.87 27.77 -11.20
CA LEU A 25 5.57 26.52 -10.81
C LEU A 25 5.82 26.42 -9.30
N ARG A 26 6.24 27.52 -8.66
CA ARG A 26 6.47 27.56 -7.21
C ARG A 26 5.24 27.15 -6.39
N TRP A 27 4.06 27.58 -6.77
CA TRP A 27 2.81 27.22 -6.09
C TRP A 27 2.44 25.76 -6.36
N ALA A 28 2.71 25.25 -7.57
CA ALA A 28 2.48 23.84 -7.86
C ALA A 28 3.41 22.93 -7.05
N LEU A 29 4.66 23.31 -6.84
CA LEU A 29 5.60 22.57 -5.99
C LEU A 29 5.14 22.59 -4.52
N LEU A 30 4.68 23.74 -4.02
CA LEU A 30 4.13 23.82 -2.65
C LEU A 30 2.87 22.96 -2.48
N ILE A 31 1.96 22.96 -3.47
CA ILE A 31 0.77 22.10 -3.45
C ILE A 31 1.18 20.62 -3.52
N ALA A 32 2.19 20.27 -4.31
CA ALA A 32 2.70 18.91 -4.38
C ALA A 32 3.31 18.43 -3.05
N LEU A 33 4.11 19.28 -2.40
CA LEU A 33 4.65 19.00 -1.06
C LEU A 33 3.50 18.82 -0.05
N ALA A 34 2.55 19.75 -0.01
CA ALA A 34 1.38 19.64 0.86
C ALA A 34 0.58 18.36 0.57
N SER A 35 0.36 18.04 -0.71
CA SER A 35 -0.32 16.82 -1.15
C SER A 35 0.38 15.55 -0.63
N GLY A 36 1.70 15.47 -0.74
CA GLY A 36 2.49 14.33 -0.23
C GLY A 36 2.39 14.19 1.30
N LEU A 37 2.52 15.30 2.05
CA LEU A 37 2.37 15.31 3.51
C LEU A 37 0.96 14.88 3.94
N LEU A 38 -0.08 15.38 3.25
CA LEU A 38 -1.46 14.98 3.51
C LEU A 38 -1.67 13.49 3.25
N LEU A 39 -1.05 12.94 2.20
CA LEU A 39 -1.14 11.51 1.96
C LEU A 39 -0.45 10.70 3.07
N ALA A 40 0.73 11.11 3.52
CA ALA A 40 1.39 10.46 4.64
C ALA A 40 0.52 10.47 5.91
N ALA A 41 -0.16 11.59 6.19
CA ALA A 41 -1.08 11.70 7.32
C ALA A 41 -2.36 10.86 7.17
N ALA A 42 -2.65 10.30 5.99
CA ALA A 42 -3.74 9.35 5.83
C ALA A 42 -3.42 7.95 6.40
N PHE A 43 -2.15 7.65 6.65
CA PHE A 43 -1.67 6.39 7.23
C PHE A 43 -1.44 6.52 8.74
N ALA A 44 -1.24 5.38 9.42
CA ALA A 44 -0.78 5.38 10.81
C ALA A 44 0.56 6.15 10.93
N PRO A 45 0.76 6.90 12.05
CA PRO A 45 -0.08 6.97 13.24
C PRO A 45 -1.27 7.94 13.17
N VAL A 46 -1.31 8.86 12.19
CA VAL A 46 -2.34 9.92 12.14
C VAL A 46 -3.70 9.37 11.72
N GLY A 47 -3.74 8.50 10.68
CA GLY A 47 -4.95 7.81 10.24
C GLY A 47 -6.04 8.73 9.66
N ALA A 48 -5.69 9.93 9.19
CA ALA A 48 -6.64 10.89 8.65
C ALA A 48 -7.07 10.51 7.21
N TRP A 49 -7.78 9.40 7.09
CA TRP A 49 -8.15 8.75 5.84
C TRP A 49 -8.77 9.64 4.73
N PRO A 50 -9.56 10.71 5.01
CA PRO A 50 -10.10 11.54 3.93
C PRO A 50 -9.00 12.22 3.11
N LEU A 51 -7.81 12.37 3.72
CA LEU A 51 -6.64 12.96 3.05
C LEU A 51 -6.12 12.08 1.91
N ALA A 52 -6.41 10.78 1.92
CA ALA A 52 -6.13 9.86 0.82
C ALA A 52 -6.93 10.19 -0.46
N VAL A 53 -8.07 10.88 -0.32
CA VAL A 53 -8.86 11.41 -1.46
C VAL A 53 -8.39 12.81 -1.86
N VAL A 54 -8.09 13.66 -0.88
CA VAL A 54 -7.66 15.05 -1.11
C VAL A 54 -6.29 15.11 -1.78
N SER A 55 -5.38 14.25 -1.39
CA SER A 55 -4.00 14.24 -1.89
C SER A 55 -3.91 14.00 -3.40
N PRO A 56 -4.47 12.92 -4.00
CA PRO A 56 -4.48 12.75 -5.46
C PRO A 56 -5.14 13.92 -6.19
N ALA A 57 -6.17 14.54 -5.59
CA ALA A 57 -6.82 15.71 -6.17
C ALA A 57 -5.85 16.90 -6.28
N LEU A 58 -5.12 17.21 -5.23
CA LEU A 58 -4.14 18.29 -5.20
C LEU A 58 -2.97 18.03 -6.15
N LEU A 59 -2.47 16.79 -6.22
CA LEU A 59 -1.42 16.40 -7.17
C LEU A 59 -1.86 16.65 -8.61
N VAL A 60 -3.08 16.28 -8.99
CA VAL A 60 -3.64 16.54 -10.32
C VAL A 60 -3.70 18.05 -10.61
N VAL A 61 -4.15 18.86 -9.65
CA VAL A 61 -4.16 20.33 -9.80
C VAL A 61 -2.74 20.87 -10.02
N ALA A 62 -1.76 20.38 -9.27
CA ALA A 62 -0.36 20.77 -9.42
C ALA A 62 0.24 20.39 -10.78
N LEU A 63 -0.14 19.24 -11.35
CA LEU A 63 0.33 18.72 -12.64
C LEU A 63 -0.36 19.39 -13.84
N SER A 64 -1.54 20.00 -13.66
CA SER A 64 -2.34 20.55 -14.74
C SER A 64 -1.60 21.64 -15.53
N GLY A 65 -1.54 21.48 -16.86
CA GLY A 65 -0.91 22.45 -17.77
C GLY A 65 0.62 22.49 -17.74
N ARG A 66 1.30 21.59 -17.02
CA ARG A 66 2.77 21.59 -16.89
C ARG A 66 3.49 21.04 -18.11
N SER A 67 4.74 21.45 -18.30
CA SER A 67 5.70 20.76 -19.16
C SER A 67 6.11 19.42 -18.52
N LEU A 68 6.63 18.48 -19.31
CA LEU A 68 7.06 17.17 -18.79
C LEU A 68 8.17 17.28 -17.73
N ARG A 69 9.12 18.22 -17.90
CA ARG A 69 10.16 18.50 -16.90
C ARG A 69 9.59 19.04 -15.59
N ALA A 70 8.61 19.94 -15.69
CA ALA A 70 7.92 20.46 -14.50
C ALA A 70 7.04 19.40 -13.85
N ALA A 71 6.44 18.48 -14.62
CA ALA A 71 5.68 17.35 -14.08
C ALA A 71 6.58 16.40 -13.28
N PHE A 72 7.78 16.09 -13.77
CA PHE A 72 8.79 15.34 -13.02
C PHE A 72 9.11 16.01 -11.68
N ALA A 73 9.40 17.33 -11.69
CA ALA A 73 9.72 18.06 -10.46
C ALA A 73 8.55 18.08 -9.46
N VAL A 74 7.31 18.22 -9.94
CA VAL A 74 6.08 18.16 -9.14
C VAL A 74 5.90 16.76 -8.53
N GLY A 75 6.08 15.70 -9.35
CA GLY A 75 6.01 14.31 -8.87
C GLY A 75 7.10 13.97 -7.87
N LEU A 76 8.33 14.49 -8.07
CA LEU A 76 9.42 14.32 -7.11
C LEU A 76 9.13 15.02 -5.79
N ALA A 77 8.66 16.28 -5.83
CA ALA A 77 8.30 17.02 -4.62
C ALA A 77 7.18 16.31 -3.83
N PHE A 78 6.16 15.82 -4.54
CA PHE A 78 5.10 14.99 -3.94
C PHE A 78 5.67 13.71 -3.31
N GLY A 79 6.46 12.94 -4.06
CA GLY A 79 7.00 11.66 -3.59
C GLY A 79 7.93 11.82 -2.38
N LEU A 80 8.80 12.83 -2.37
CA LEU A 80 9.65 13.13 -1.21
C LEU A 80 8.79 13.47 0.01
N ALA A 81 7.80 14.35 -0.14
CA ALA A 81 6.92 14.75 0.96
C ALA A 81 6.04 13.60 1.47
N PHE A 82 5.76 12.60 0.65
CA PHE A 82 5.00 11.40 1.03
C PHE A 82 5.88 10.35 1.69
N PHE A 83 6.97 9.93 1.04
CA PHE A 83 7.74 8.77 1.49
C PHE A 83 8.68 9.07 2.67
N PHE A 84 9.19 10.30 2.82
CA PHE A 84 10.02 10.60 3.97
C PHE A 84 9.29 10.43 5.32
N PRO A 85 8.10 10.99 5.53
CA PRO A 85 7.37 10.75 6.78
C PRO A 85 6.76 9.34 6.85
N LEU A 86 6.23 8.78 5.75
CA LEU A 86 5.63 7.45 5.76
C LEU A 86 6.62 6.37 6.18
N LEU A 87 7.87 6.46 5.73
CA LEU A 87 8.93 5.49 5.97
C LEU A 87 9.87 5.92 7.10
N ALA A 88 9.44 6.87 7.96
CA ALA A 88 10.30 7.38 9.03
C ALA A 88 10.79 6.27 9.99
N TRP A 89 10.04 5.19 10.16
CA TRP A 89 10.40 4.04 10.96
C TRP A 89 11.70 3.34 10.47
N VAL A 90 12.06 3.42 9.18
CA VAL A 90 13.30 2.86 8.64
C VAL A 90 14.55 3.54 9.23
N ILE A 91 14.44 4.75 9.79
CA ILE A 91 15.54 5.44 10.47
C ILE A 91 16.06 4.64 11.65
N ASN A 92 15.21 3.83 12.28
CA ASN A 92 15.58 2.96 13.40
C ASN A 92 16.52 1.83 12.98
N LEU A 93 16.40 1.36 11.74
CA LEU A 93 17.37 0.44 11.15
C LEU A 93 18.65 1.19 10.77
N ALA A 94 18.54 2.23 9.91
CA ALA A 94 19.65 3.08 9.50
C ALA A 94 19.14 4.34 8.78
N TRP A 95 19.64 5.52 9.16
CA TRP A 95 19.22 6.79 8.55
C TRP A 95 19.46 6.85 7.03
N TYR A 96 20.58 6.29 6.54
CA TYR A 96 20.89 6.25 5.11
C TYR A 96 20.00 5.29 4.33
N ALA A 97 19.55 4.17 4.95
CA ALA A 97 18.57 3.27 4.34
C ALA A 97 17.21 3.97 4.16
N TRP A 98 16.78 4.71 5.19
CA TRP A 98 15.59 5.55 5.11
C TRP A 98 15.66 6.56 3.97
N VAL A 99 16.74 7.33 3.89
CA VAL A 99 16.93 8.33 2.84
C VAL A 99 16.96 7.69 1.45
N ALA A 100 17.70 6.60 1.28
CA ALA A 100 17.81 5.88 0.00
C ALA A 100 16.45 5.33 -0.47
N LEU A 101 15.70 4.68 0.43
CA LEU A 101 14.39 4.08 0.12
C LEU A 101 13.34 5.17 -0.19
N ALA A 102 13.31 6.25 0.59
CA ALA A 102 12.38 7.36 0.36
C ALA A 102 12.66 8.06 -0.98
N ILE A 103 13.93 8.32 -1.31
CA ILE A 103 14.32 8.92 -2.60
C ILE A 103 14.00 7.97 -3.76
N ALA A 104 14.33 6.68 -3.67
CA ALA A 104 14.04 5.70 -4.71
C ALA A 104 12.53 5.63 -4.99
N SER A 105 11.72 5.56 -3.94
CA SER A 105 10.24 5.57 -4.06
C SER A 105 9.72 6.87 -4.66
N ALA A 106 10.26 8.02 -4.26
CA ALA A 106 9.91 9.33 -4.81
C ALA A 106 10.28 9.48 -6.30
N LEU A 107 11.41 8.93 -6.72
CA LEU A 107 11.84 8.94 -8.13
C LEU A 107 10.89 8.12 -9.02
N ILE A 108 10.39 6.98 -8.55
CA ILE A 108 9.36 6.22 -9.26
C ILE A 108 8.12 7.11 -9.49
N PHE A 109 7.61 7.76 -8.44
CA PHE A 109 6.48 8.67 -8.58
C PHE A 109 6.77 9.87 -9.49
N ALA A 110 7.99 10.41 -9.49
CA ALA A 110 8.41 11.48 -10.40
C ALA A 110 8.32 11.06 -11.87
N VAL A 111 8.76 9.84 -12.19
CA VAL A 111 8.66 9.27 -13.54
C VAL A 111 7.19 9.06 -13.91
N PHE A 112 6.40 8.48 -13.04
CA PHE A 112 4.97 8.24 -13.27
C PHE A 112 4.17 9.54 -13.42
N ALA A 113 4.57 10.64 -12.75
CA ALA A 113 3.96 11.95 -12.90
C ALA A 113 4.11 12.55 -14.31
N ILE A 114 5.16 12.18 -15.06
CA ILE A 114 5.32 12.56 -16.48
C ILE A 114 4.19 11.98 -17.31
N ALA A 115 3.92 10.70 -17.16
CA ALA A 115 2.86 10.00 -17.87
C ALA A 115 1.47 10.46 -17.40
N GLN A 116 1.28 10.68 -16.11
CA GLN A 116 0.05 11.24 -15.54
C GLN A 116 -0.27 12.60 -16.17
N ARG A 117 0.74 13.47 -16.40
CA ARG A 117 0.57 14.75 -17.10
C ARG A 117 0.07 14.57 -18.55
N LEU A 118 0.49 13.51 -19.25
CA LEU A 118 0.01 13.21 -20.61
C LEU A 118 -1.45 12.75 -20.59
N LEU A 119 -1.81 11.90 -19.64
CA LEU A 119 -3.17 11.38 -19.46
C LEU A 119 -4.19 12.50 -19.19
N LEU A 120 -3.80 13.59 -18.53
CA LEU A 120 -4.65 14.76 -18.29
C LEU A 120 -5.18 15.45 -19.57
N ASN A 121 -4.68 15.10 -20.75
CA ASN A 121 -5.19 15.61 -22.04
C ASN A 121 -6.34 14.77 -22.61
N LEU A 122 -6.64 13.61 -22.02
CA LEU A 122 -7.72 12.74 -22.48
C LEU A 122 -9.10 13.25 -22.02
N ARG A 123 -10.14 12.86 -22.73
CA ARG A 123 -11.53 13.19 -22.38
C ARG A 123 -11.93 12.59 -21.02
N TYR A 124 -11.57 11.33 -20.78
CA TYR A 124 -11.90 10.59 -19.55
C TYR A 124 -10.69 10.50 -18.61
N TRP A 125 -9.90 11.59 -18.54
CA TRP A 125 -8.69 11.65 -17.72
C TRP A 125 -8.89 11.25 -16.25
N PRO A 126 -10.04 11.51 -15.55
CA PRO A 126 -10.16 11.09 -14.16
C PRO A 126 -9.99 9.58 -13.98
N ILE A 127 -10.60 8.78 -14.85
CA ILE A 127 -10.50 7.32 -14.85
C ILE A 127 -9.06 6.88 -15.22
N ALA A 128 -8.51 7.47 -16.29
CA ALA A 128 -7.16 7.11 -16.75
C ALA A 128 -6.08 7.46 -15.72
N VAL A 129 -6.20 8.59 -15.02
CA VAL A 129 -5.26 8.99 -13.96
C VAL A 129 -5.41 8.14 -12.71
N ALA A 130 -6.64 7.77 -12.32
CA ALA A 130 -6.88 6.83 -11.23
C ALA A 130 -6.27 5.45 -11.53
N GLY A 131 -6.46 4.93 -12.75
CA GLY A 131 -5.84 3.68 -13.17
C GLY A 131 -4.30 3.79 -13.24
N TRP A 132 -3.76 4.94 -13.61
CA TRP A 132 -2.32 5.16 -13.63
C TRP A 132 -1.70 5.21 -12.24
N TRP A 133 -2.47 5.59 -11.22
CA TRP A 133 -2.06 5.45 -9.83
C TRP A 133 -1.83 3.98 -9.47
N VAL A 134 -2.80 3.12 -9.79
CA VAL A 134 -2.68 1.66 -9.60
C VAL A 134 -1.48 1.11 -10.38
N ALA A 135 -1.23 1.57 -11.60
CA ALA A 135 -0.06 1.15 -12.37
C ALA A 135 1.27 1.54 -11.70
N ALA A 136 1.33 2.71 -11.03
CA ALA A 136 2.51 3.12 -10.26
C ALA A 136 2.71 2.23 -9.02
N GLU A 137 1.63 1.87 -8.32
CA GLU A 137 1.67 0.92 -7.21
C GLU A 137 2.12 -0.46 -7.71
N ALA A 138 1.46 -1.01 -8.75
CA ALA A 138 1.78 -2.31 -9.32
C ALA A 138 3.25 -2.44 -9.78
N PHE A 139 3.83 -1.36 -10.32
CA PHE A 139 5.25 -1.32 -10.67
C PHE A 139 6.14 -1.38 -9.43
N ARG A 140 5.86 -0.54 -8.42
CA ARG A 140 6.65 -0.45 -7.19
C ARG A 140 6.52 -1.71 -6.33
N ASP A 141 5.38 -2.38 -6.39
CA ASP A 141 5.09 -3.61 -5.64
C ASP A 141 5.87 -4.82 -6.17
N ARG A 142 6.49 -4.71 -7.37
CA ARG A 142 7.23 -5.81 -8.01
C ARG A 142 8.67 -5.48 -8.35
N TRP A 143 9.03 -4.21 -8.42
CA TRP A 143 10.36 -3.78 -8.86
C TRP A 143 10.91 -2.64 -7.99
N PRO A 144 12.22 -2.63 -7.66
CA PRO A 144 13.23 -3.68 -7.87
C PRO A 144 13.19 -4.78 -6.77
N TRP A 145 13.93 -5.87 -6.96
CA TRP A 145 14.18 -6.95 -5.98
C TRP A 145 12.93 -7.55 -5.32
N GLY A 146 11.88 -7.72 -6.07
CA GLY A 146 10.59 -8.23 -5.58
C GLY A 146 9.63 -7.12 -5.16
N GLY A 147 10.07 -5.87 -5.21
CA GLY A 147 9.23 -4.69 -4.95
C GLY A 147 9.15 -4.27 -3.49
N PHE A 148 8.40 -3.18 -3.28
CA PHE A 148 8.12 -2.61 -1.97
C PHE A 148 6.68 -2.09 -1.92
N PRO A 149 5.69 -2.95 -1.60
CA PRO A 149 4.25 -2.62 -1.65
C PRO A 149 3.77 -1.74 -0.47
N TRP A 150 4.66 -1.07 0.22
CA TRP A 150 4.36 -0.21 1.36
C TRP A 150 3.76 1.14 0.91
N GLY A 151 2.74 1.64 1.61
CA GLY A 151 2.10 2.92 1.28
C GLY A 151 1.23 2.88 0.02
N ARG A 152 0.62 1.74 -0.32
CA ARG A 152 -0.48 1.67 -1.28
C ARG A 152 -1.68 2.43 -0.74
N LEU A 153 -2.40 3.12 -1.61
CA LEU A 153 -3.52 3.96 -1.22
C LEU A 153 -4.60 3.18 -0.46
N ALA A 154 -4.82 1.92 -0.84
CA ALA A 154 -5.71 0.99 -0.15
C ALA A 154 -5.38 0.85 1.35
N MET A 155 -4.10 0.83 1.73
CA MET A 155 -3.68 0.58 3.11
C MET A 155 -4.10 1.69 4.09
N SER A 156 -4.38 2.89 3.60
CA SER A 156 -4.96 3.99 4.39
C SER A 156 -6.45 3.81 4.70
N GLN A 157 -7.10 2.76 4.19
CA GLN A 157 -8.55 2.55 4.26
C GLN A 157 -8.97 1.42 5.20
N ALA A 158 -8.06 0.85 5.97
CA ALA A 158 -8.35 -0.23 6.91
C ALA A 158 -9.30 0.22 8.03
N GLY A 159 -10.36 -0.55 8.29
CA GLY A 159 -11.39 -0.22 9.28
C GLY A 159 -12.39 0.84 8.84
N LEU A 160 -12.44 1.19 7.56
CA LEU A 160 -13.26 2.27 7.02
C LEU A 160 -14.34 1.75 6.06
N PRO A 161 -15.37 2.56 5.77
CA PRO A 161 -16.48 2.16 4.90
C PRO A 161 -16.07 1.65 3.51
N THR A 162 -14.90 2.05 3.04
CA THR A 162 -14.36 1.71 1.72
C THR A 162 -13.67 0.35 1.66
N GLN A 163 -13.26 -0.22 2.80
CA GLN A 163 -12.41 -1.42 2.85
C GLN A 163 -12.99 -2.65 2.14
N GLY A 164 -14.32 -2.79 2.11
CA GLY A 164 -14.98 -3.93 1.47
C GLY A 164 -14.72 -4.07 -0.04
N TRP A 165 -14.18 -3.03 -0.72
CA TRP A 165 -13.70 -3.17 -2.08
C TRP A 165 -12.54 -4.16 -2.23
N THR A 166 -11.81 -4.44 -1.14
CA THR A 166 -10.75 -5.46 -1.15
C THR A 166 -11.33 -6.87 -1.36
N ALA A 167 -12.48 -7.20 -0.79
CA ALA A 167 -13.15 -8.49 -1.00
C ALA A 167 -13.66 -8.70 -2.45
N ILE A 168 -13.81 -7.60 -3.21
CA ILE A 168 -14.28 -7.63 -4.60
C ILE A 168 -13.12 -7.84 -5.58
N GLY A 169 -12.00 -7.15 -5.40
CA GLY A 169 -10.91 -7.20 -6.37
C GLY A 169 -9.54 -6.83 -5.80
N GLY A 170 -9.36 -7.06 -4.51
CA GLY A 170 -8.12 -6.84 -3.79
C GLY A 170 -7.79 -5.36 -3.57
N PRO A 171 -6.63 -5.09 -2.96
CA PRO A 171 -6.18 -3.72 -2.69
C PRO A 171 -6.05 -2.84 -3.93
N ALA A 172 -5.80 -3.42 -5.11
CA ALA A 172 -5.70 -2.66 -6.36
C ALA A 172 -7.03 -1.98 -6.75
N VAL A 173 -8.16 -2.67 -6.56
CA VAL A 173 -9.50 -2.10 -6.81
C VAL A 173 -9.82 -1.03 -5.77
N LEU A 174 -9.49 -1.24 -4.50
CA LEU A 174 -9.67 -0.22 -3.47
C LEU A 174 -8.82 1.03 -3.75
N SER A 175 -7.53 0.87 -4.10
CA SER A 175 -6.67 1.99 -4.53
C SER A 175 -7.27 2.74 -5.73
N PHE A 176 -7.81 2.01 -6.73
CA PHE A 176 -8.47 2.62 -7.88
C PHE A 176 -9.69 3.46 -7.48
N VAL A 177 -10.56 2.93 -6.61
CA VAL A 177 -11.78 3.62 -6.15
C VAL A 177 -11.44 4.89 -5.40
N VAL A 178 -10.47 4.84 -4.48
CA VAL A 178 -10.01 6.02 -3.72
C VAL A 178 -9.36 7.05 -4.65
N ALA A 179 -8.48 6.62 -5.55
CA ALA A 179 -7.85 7.48 -6.54
C ALA A 179 -8.88 8.12 -7.49
N LEU A 180 -9.91 7.36 -7.92
CA LEU A 180 -10.98 7.87 -8.78
C LEU A 180 -11.80 8.95 -8.07
N THR A 181 -12.11 8.75 -6.80
CA THR A 181 -12.78 9.76 -5.97
C THR A 181 -11.92 11.03 -5.89
N GLY A 182 -10.60 10.89 -5.66
CA GLY A 182 -9.67 12.01 -5.66
C GLY A 182 -9.56 12.73 -7.01
N THR A 183 -9.50 11.99 -8.11
CA THR A 183 -9.40 12.60 -9.45
C THR A 183 -10.70 13.28 -9.90
N THR A 184 -11.86 12.79 -9.49
CA THR A 184 -13.14 13.48 -9.72
C THR A 184 -13.26 14.73 -8.85
N LEU A 185 -12.75 14.73 -7.62
CA LEU A 185 -12.58 15.95 -6.81
C LEU A 185 -11.67 16.96 -7.51
N ALA A 186 -10.54 16.51 -8.08
CA ALA A 186 -9.66 17.37 -8.88
C ALA A 186 -10.40 18.01 -10.06
N TRP A 187 -11.29 17.25 -10.70
CA TRP A 187 -12.11 17.79 -11.80
C TRP A 187 -13.00 18.95 -11.33
N VAL A 188 -13.65 18.82 -10.17
CA VAL A 188 -14.40 19.91 -9.54
C VAL A 188 -13.51 21.13 -9.31
N LEU A 189 -12.37 20.93 -8.64
CA LEU A 189 -11.42 22.01 -8.33
C LEU A 189 -10.94 22.74 -9.59
N LEU A 190 -10.57 22.01 -10.63
CA LEU A 190 -10.10 22.60 -11.89
C LEU A 190 -11.20 23.39 -12.61
N THR A 191 -12.47 22.92 -12.59
CA THR A 191 -13.58 23.68 -13.19
C THR A 191 -13.89 24.96 -12.41
N VAL A 192 -13.77 24.95 -11.08
CA VAL A 192 -13.93 26.14 -10.24
C VAL A 192 -12.79 27.14 -10.46
N LEU A 193 -11.55 26.67 -10.48
CA LEU A 193 -10.37 27.52 -10.75
C LEU A 193 -10.44 28.18 -12.14
N ALA A 194 -10.82 27.43 -13.17
CA ALA A 194 -11.02 27.96 -14.53
C ALA A 194 -12.09 29.06 -14.58
N ARG A 195 -13.14 28.92 -13.77
CA ARG A 195 -14.24 29.91 -13.66
C ARG A 195 -13.77 31.24 -13.06
N ASN A 196 -12.96 31.17 -12.01
CA ASN A 196 -12.53 32.34 -11.25
C ASN A 196 -11.45 33.17 -11.96
N HIS A 197 -10.64 32.54 -12.83
CA HIS A 197 -9.52 33.21 -13.50
C HIS A 197 -9.78 33.56 -14.97
N GLY A 198 -11.00 33.38 -15.48
CA GLY A 198 -11.32 33.61 -16.88
C GLY A 198 -10.52 32.72 -17.87
N LEU A 199 -9.90 31.65 -17.36
CA LEU A 199 -9.03 30.71 -18.08
C LEU A 199 -9.88 29.72 -18.91
N THR A 200 -10.75 30.21 -19.75
CA THR A 200 -11.54 29.41 -20.67
C THR A 200 -10.71 29.09 -21.91
N ARG A 201 -9.85 28.07 -21.86
CA ARG A 201 -9.44 27.31 -23.06
C ARG A 201 -8.81 25.97 -22.70
N ASN A 202 -9.50 24.89 -23.10
CA ASN A 202 -8.98 23.53 -23.34
C ASN A 202 -8.42 22.72 -22.17
N HIS A 203 -9.29 22.24 -21.31
CA HIS A 203 -9.13 20.87 -20.79
C HIS A 203 -9.94 19.97 -21.72
N GLY A 204 -9.34 18.97 -22.36
CA GLY A 204 -9.80 18.13 -23.48
C GLY A 204 -11.23 17.55 -23.51
N LEU A 205 -12.20 18.26 -22.96
CA LEU A 205 -13.60 17.86 -22.82
C LEU A 205 -14.54 18.47 -23.89
N THR A 206 -13.99 19.27 -24.82
CA THR A 206 -14.83 19.91 -25.86
C THR A 206 -14.33 19.59 -27.25
N SER A 207 -15.23 19.09 -28.10
CA SER A 207 -15.05 19.04 -29.54
C SER A 207 -15.04 20.46 -30.12
N GLN A 208 -14.37 20.67 -31.24
CA GLN A 208 -14.33 21.98 -31.91
C GLN A 208 -15.74 22.56 -32.26
N ARG A 209 -16.78 21.73 -32.33
CA ARG A 209 -18.17 22.12 -32.54
C ARG A 209 -18.80 22.78 -31.31
N GLU A 210 -18.46 22.32 -30.09
CA GLU A 210 -18.97 22.92 -28.85
C GLU A 210 -18.33 24.29 -28.53
N LEU A 211 -17.14 24.60 -29.11
CA LEU A 211 -16.47 25.90 -28.98
C LEU A 211 -17.14 27.02 -29.76
N ALA A 212 -17.82 26.70 -30.85
CA ALA A 212 -18.54 27.69 -31.69
C ALA A 212 -19.81 28.22 -31.02
N ASP A 213 -20.45 27.42 -30.16
CA ASP A 213 -21.67 27.79 -29.42
C ASP A 213 -21.40 28.65 -28.17
N GLU A 214 -20.14 28.76 -27.72
CA GLU A 214 -19.75 29.46 -26.49
C GLU A 214 -19.39 30.95 -26.68
N THR A 215 -19.47 31.50 -27.87
CA THR A 215 -18.98 32.87 -28.17
C THR A 215 -19.94 33.99 -27.76
N GLY A 216 -21.14 33.68 -27.27
CA GLY A 216 -22.09 34.67 -26.76
C GLY A 216 -21.88 35.02 -25.27
N PRO A 217 -22.11 36.28 -24.83
CA PRO A 217 -21.86 36.74 -23.46
C PRO A 217 -22.74 36.04 -22.39
N THR A 218 -23.85 35.43 -22.76
CA THR A 218 -24.78 34.73 -21.86
C THR A 218 -24.60 33.19 -21.90
N GLY A 219 -24.27 32.61 -23.07
CA GLY A 219 -24.06 31.16 -23.26
C GLY A 219 -22.84 30.62 -22.46
N GLY A 220 -21.75 31.37 -22.44
CA GLY A 220 -20.51 30.94 -21.78
C GLY A 220 -20.60 30.81 -20.25
N ARG A 221 -21.51 31.52 -19.57
CA ARG A 221 -21.71 31.39 -18.09
C ARG A 221 -22.50 30.14 -17.78
N ALA A 222 -23.59 29.86 -18.46
CA ALA A 222 -24.42 28.68 -18.29
C ALA A 222 -23.64 27.37 -18.57
N ALA A 223 -22.86 27.33 -19.66
CA ALA A 223 -22.02 26.17 -19.99
C ALA A 223 -20.95 25.88 -18.92
N ARG A 224 -20.33 26.93 -18.33
CA ARG A 224 -19.37 26.79 -17.23
C ARG A 224 -20.01 26.21 -15.97
N TRP A 225 -21.21 26.70 -15.60
CA TRP A 225 -21.97 26.17 -14.48
C TRP A 225 -22.34 24.70 -14.70
N ARG A 226 -22.85 24.35 -15.88
CA ARG A 226 -23.19 22.97 -16.23
C ARG A 226 -22.01 22.00 -16.07
N ARG A 227 -20.80 22.41 -16.52
CA ARG A 227 -19.58 21.59 -16.35
C ARG A 227 -19.21 21.40 -14.87
N THR A 228 -19.28 22.45 -14.06
CA THR A 228 -19.01 22.35 -12.62
C THR A 228 -20.01 21.40 -11.94
N TRP A 229 -21.29 21.50 -12.30
CA TRP A 229 -22.30 20.58 -11.76
C TRP A 229 -22.11 19.13 -12.19
N ILE A 230 -21.72 18.88 -13.45
CA ILE A 230 -21.40 17.52 -13.92
C ILE A 230 -20.20 16.96 -13.14
N ALA A 231 -19.15 17.75 -12.93
CA ALA A 231 -18.00 17.33 -12.16
C ALA A 231 -18.35 17.07 -10.68
N ALA A 232 -19.18 17.92 -10.06
CA ALA A 232 -19.66 17.75 -8.71
C ALA A 232 -20.54 16.48 -8.57
N ALA A 233 -21.42 16.23 -9.53
CA ALA A 233 -22.23 15.01 -9.57
C ALA A 233 -21.35 13.76 -9.73
N ALA A 234 -20.35 13.80 -10.60
CA ALA A 234 -19.39 12.69 -10.77
C ALA A 234 -18.63 12.43 -9.46
N PHE A 235 -18.17 13.46 -8.76
CA PHE A 235 -17.53 13.32 -7.47
C PHE A 235 -18.49 12.74 -6.42
N ALA A 236 -19.71 13.24 -6.32
CA ALA A 236 -20.71 12.72 -5.38
C ALA A 236 -21.02 11.23 -5.65
N VAL A 237 -21.16 10.85 -6.93
CA VAL A 237 -21.38 9.44 -7.32
C VAL A 237 -20.18 8.58 -6.94
N THR A 238 -18.96 8.98 -7.27
CA THR A 238 -17.76 8.20 -6.93
C THR A 238 -17.55 8.09 -5.44
N ALA A 239 -17.78 9.16 -4.68
CA ALA A 239 -17.71 9.14 -3.21
C ALA A 239 -18.80 8.22 -2.60
N GLY A 240 -20.02 8.25 -3.12
CA GLY A 240 -21.10 7.35 -2.70
C GLY A 240 -20.78 5.90 -3.02
N VAL A 241 -20.33 5.61 -4.24
CA VAL A 241 -19.93 4.25 -4.66
C VAL A 241 -18.74 3.76 -3.84
N SER A 242 -17.78 4.60 -3.47
CA SER A 242 -16.63 4.19 -2.66
C SER A 242 -17.05 3.68 -1.27
N CYS A 243 -18.14 4.21 -0.71
CA CYS A 243 -18.67 3.79 0.59
C CYS A 243 -19.75 2.69 0.49
N LEU A 244 -20.14 2.27 -0.72
CA LEU A 244 -21.22 1.29 -0.93
C LEU A 244 -21.02 -0.06 -0.18
N PRO A 245 -19.79 -0.62 -0.09
CA PRO A 245 -19.58 -1.87 0.62
C PRO A 245 -19.94 -1.82 2.12
N ALA A 246 -19.92 -0.64 2.74
CA ALA A 246 -20.34 -0.50 4.14
C ALA A 246 -21.86 -0.68 4.34
N ALA A 247 -22.65 -0.42 3.29
CA ALA A 247 -24.11 -0.56 3.33
C ALA A 247 -24.57 -1.95 2.92
N ILE A 248 -23.70 -2.74 2.29
CA ILE A 248 -24.01 -4.08 1.78
C ILE A 248 -22.98 -5.03 2.38
N PRO A 249 -23.30 -5.81 3.42
CA PRO A 249 -22.43 -6.88 3.89
C PRO A 249 -22.16 -7.84 2.74
N LEU A 250 -20.90 -7.92 2.31
CA LEU A 250 -20.52 -8.70 1.14
C LEU A 250 -20.58 -10.19 1.44
N ASP A 251 -20.15 -10.57 2.66
CA ASP A 251 -20.08 -11.96 3.08
C ASP A 251 -20.37 -12.06 4.60
N PRO A 252 -21.65 -12.17 5.02
CA PRO A 252 -21.98 -12.26 6.44
C PRO A 252 -21.52 -13.61 7.02
N VAL A 253 -20.88 -13.57 8.19
CA VAL A 253 -20.50 -14.79 8.91
C VAL A 253 -21.75 -15.62 9.20
N PRO A 254 -21.85 -16.89 8.72
CA PRO A 254 -23.00 -17.73 8.99
C PRO A 254 -23.18 -17.96 10.51
N ALA A 255 -24.43 -17.93 10.98
CA ALA A 255 -24.72 -18.16 12.40
C ALA A 255 -24.26 -19.55 12.92
N ASN A 256 -24.13 -20.52 12.01
CA ASN A 256 -23.66 -21.87 12.30
C ASN A 256 -22.18 -22.09 11.90
N ALA A 257 -21.41 -21.03 11.67
CA ALA A 257 -19.99 -21.15 11.37
C ALA A 257 -19.27 -21.86 12.51
N LYS A 258 -18.41 -22.78 12.15
CA LYS A 258 -17.50 -23.38 13.14
C LYS A 258 -16.58 -22.31 13.69
N THR A 259 -16.21 -22.41 14.95
CA THR A 259 -15.34 -21.46 15.61
C THR A 259 -14.15 -22.16 16.27
N ALA A 260 -13.09 -21.42 16.51
CA ALA A 260 -11.95 -21.86 17.31
C ALA A 260 -11.54 -20.77 18.29
N GLU A 261 -11.02 -21.17 19.44
CA GLU A 261 -10.39 -20.28 20.39
C GLU A 261 -8.90 -20.17 20.06
N ILE A 262 -8.41 -18.98 19.73
CA ILE A 262 -7.00 -18.79 19.35
C ILE A 262 -6.37 -17.74 20.24
N ALA A 263 -5.15 -18.03 20.69
CA ALA A 263 -4.37 -17.10 21.49
C ALA A 263 -3.17 -16.56 20.69
N ALA A 264 -2.85 -15.27 20.85
CA ALA A 264 -1.63 -14.64 20.38
C ALA A 264 -0.77 -14.21 21.57
N ILE A 265 0.51 -14.56 21.53
CA ILE A 265 1.46 -14.24 22.59
C ILE A 265 2.41 -13.15 22.12
N GLN A 266 2.49 -12.07 22.89
CA GLN A 266 3.52 -11.03 22.77
C GLN A 266 4.49 -11.17 23.95
N GLY A 267 5.66 -11.74 23.71
CA GLY A 267 6.64 -11.99 24.79
C GLY A 267 7.47 -10.77 25.16
N ASN A 268 7.56 -9.80 24.24
CA ASN A 268 8.50 -8.68 24.28
C ASN A 268 9.96 -9.13 24.11
N VAL A 269 10.84 -8.19 23.78
CA VAL A 269 12.29 -8.44 23.66
C VAL A 269 13.07 -7.58 24.63
N PRO A 270 14.28 -8.01 25.06
CA PRO A 270 15.15 -7.19 25.88
C PRO A 270 15.55 -5.90 25.17
N ARG A 271 15.64 -4.80 25.90
CA ARG A 271 16.00 -3.47 25.37
C ARG A 271 17.50 -3.23 25.24
N ALA A 272 18.32 -4.23 25.53
CA ALA A 272 19.76 -4.08 25.61
C ALA A 272 20.41 -3.87 24.23
N ARG A 273 21.33 -2.88 24.17
CA ARG A 273 22.10 -2.52 22.98
C ARG A 273 23.55 -3.00 23.03
N SER A 274 23.91 -3.91 23.94
CA SER A 274 25.29 -4.25 24.26
C SER A 274 25.69 -5.68 23.88
N LEU A 275 26.96 -6.00 24.08
CA LEU A 275 27.66 -7.27 23.82
C LEU A 275 27.03 -8.52 24.50
N GLU A 276 26.02 -8.34 25.35
CA GLU A 276 25.21 -9.39 26.00
C GLU A 276 24.15 -9.98 25.05
N ALA A 277 24.17 -9.62 23.76
CA ALA A 277 23.17 -10.00 22.75
C ALA A 277 22.89 -11.51 22.65
N GLN A 278 23.83 -12.38 22.99
CA GLN A 278 23.59 -13.84 23.01
C GLN A 278 22.72 -14.28 24.21
N LEU A 279 22.87 -13.62 25.35
CA LEU A 279 21.99 -13.87 26.51
C LEU A 279 20.59 -13.31 26.23
N ASP A 280 20.50 -12.21 25.50
CA ASP A 280 19.24 -11.60 25.08
C ASP A 280 18.42 -12.50 24.13
N GLN A 281 19.07 -13.26 23.23
CA GLN A 281 18.40 -14.21 22.33
C GLN A 281 17.69 -15.35 23.09
N LEU A 282 18.32 -15.90 24.12
CA LEU A 282 17.67 -16.88 25.02
C LEU A 282 16.51 -16.25 25.78
N GLN A 283 16.67 -15.01 26.23
CA GLN A 283 15.63 -14.28 26.94
C GLN A 283 14.38 -14.05 26.10
N VAL A 284 14.52 -13.83 24.78
CA VAL A 284 13.37 -13.70 23.86
C VAL A 284 12.49 -14.96 23.93
N THR A 285 13.09 -16.14 23.76
CA THR A 285 12.36 -17.41 23.86
C THR A 285 11.73 -17.60 25.24
N SER A 286 12.49 -17.35 26.30
CA SER A 286 12.02 -17.48 27.69
C SER A 286 10.84 -16.54 28.00
N ASN A 287 10.83 -15.31 27.43
CA ASN A 287 9.74 -14.38 27.58
C ASN A 287 8.44 -14.92 26.97
N HIS A 288 8.50 -15.49 25.76
CA HIS A 288 7.34 -16.08 25.09
C HIS A 288 6.85 -17.35 25.80
N ALA A 289 7.79 -18.20 26.23
CA ALA A 289 7.48 -19.39 27.04
C ALA A 289 6.80 -19.01 28.37
N THR A 290 7.34 -18.02 29.09
CA THR A 290 6.77 -17.52 30.34
C THR A 290 5.37 -16.92 30.14
N ALA A 291 5.15 -16.13 29.07
CA ALA A 291 3.82 -15.59 28.76
C ALA A 291 2.81 -16.72 28.46
N THR A 292 3.23 -17.76 27.72
CA THR A 292 2.39 -18.95 27.49
C THR A 292 2.07 -19.72 28.78
N GLN A 293 3.02 -19.84 29.68
CA GLN A 293 2.79 -20.49 31.01
C GLN A 293 1.82 -19.65 31.87
N LYS A 294 1.89 -18.32 31.81
CA LYS A 294 0.90 -17.42 32.43
C LYS A 294 -0.50 -17.63 31.85
N LEU A 295 -0.62 -17.73 30.53
CA LEU A 295 -1.88 -18.07 29.86
C LEU A 295 -2.40 -19.43 30.37
N ALA A 296 -1.54 -20.46 30.41
CA ALA A 296 -1.89 -21.78 30.92
C ALA A 296 -2.40 -21.74 32.37
N ALA A 297 -1.78 -20.94 33.25
CA ALA A 297 -2.24 -20.74 34.61
C ALA A 297 -3.63 -20.07 34.69
N LYS A 298 -3.91 -19.07 33.83
CA LYS A 298 -5.23 -18.43 33.73
C LYS A 298 -6.30 -19.40 33.26
N VAL A 299 -5.99 -20.26 32.29
CA VAL A 299 -6.86 -21.33 31.80
C VAL A 299 -7.14 -22.33 32.89
N ALA A 300 -6.11 -22.82 33.60
CA ALA A 300 -6.25 -23.77 34.72
C ALA A 300 -7.09 -23.19 35.88
N ALA A 301 -7.01 -21.88 36.11
CA ALA A 301 -7.84 -21.17 37.09
C ALA A 301 -9.29 -20.91 36.60
N GLY A 302 -9.63 -21.25 35.35
CA GLY A 302 -10.95 -21.01 34.74
C GLY A 302 -11.26 -19.55 34.45
N THR A 303 -10.24 -18.67 34.41
CA THR A 303 -10.40 -17.23 34.09
C THR A 303 -10.37 -16.96 32.60
N LEU A 304 -9.77 -17.83 31.81
CA LEU A 304 -9.78 -17.80 30.33
C LEU A 304 -10.20 -19.18 29.79
N PRO A 305 -10.81 -19.25 28.60
CA PRO A 305 -11.09 -20.52 27.96
C PRO A 305 -9.79 -21.25 27.56
N GLN A 306 -9.87 -22.52 27.24
CA GLN A 306 -8.74 -23.26 26.69
C GLN A 306 -8.56 -22.94 25.22
N PRO A 307 -7.45 -22.35 24.76
CA PRO A 307 -7.24 -22.10 23.33
C PRO A 307 -7.09 -23.41 22.56
N ASP A 308 -7.50 -23.45 21.30
CA ASP A 308 -7.26 -24.56 20.38
C ASP A 308 -5.86 -24.48 19.75
N LEU A 309 -5.32 -23.25 19.62
CA LEU A 309 -4.01 -22.95 19.05
C LEU A 309 -3.43 -21.68 19.70
N VAL A 310 -2.13 -21.69 19.93
CA VAL A 310 -1.35 -20.51 20.36
C VAL A 310 -0.44 -20.07 19.21
N VAL A 311 -0.32 -18.76 18.98
CA VAL A 311 0.55 -18.18 17.94
C VAL A 311 1.60 -17.29 18.62
N TRP A 312 2.88 -17.61 18.40
CA TRP A 312 4.01 -16.78 18.76
C TRP A 312 4.46 -15.93 17.58
N PRO A 313 5.12 -14.78 17.79
CA PRO A 313 5.57 -13.91 16.71
C PRO A 313 6.79 -14.43 15.94
N GLU A 314 7.16 -13.75 14.87
CA GLU A 314 8.41 -13.96 14.13
C GLU A 314 9.61 -13.80 15.06
N ASN A 315 10.62 -14.63 14.87
CA ASN A 315 11.85 -14.62 15.69
C ASN A 315 11.56 -14.71 17.22
N SER A 316 10.47 -15.33 17.62
CA SER A 316 10.24 -15.67 19.03
C SER A 316 11.30 -16.64 19.57
N THR A 317 12.07 -17.25 18.65
CA THR A 317 13.36 -17.85 18.93
C THR A 317 14.36 -17.46 17.83
N ASP A 318 15.42 -16.74 18.22
CA ASP A 318 16.53 -16.33 17.37
C ASP A 318 17.62 -17.42 17.24
N ILE A 319 17.53 -18.45 18.08
CA ILE A 319 18.43 -19.60 18.12
C ILE A 319 17.66 -20.81 17.60
N ASP A 320 18.27 -21.57 16.68
CA ASP A 320 17.65 -22.76 16.11
C ASP A 320 17.26 -23.79 17.18
N PRO A 321 15.96 -23.99 17.43
CA PRO A 321 15.52 -24.91 18.48
C PRO A 321 15.82 -26.37 18.15
N THR A 322 16.12 -26.71 16.89
CA THR A 322 16.47 -28.08 16.49
C THR A 322 17.92 -28.43 16.80
N GLN A 323 18.77 -27.40 16.97
CA GLN A 323 20.19 -27.57 17.22
C GLN A 323 20.61 -27.21 18.66
N TYR A 324 19.76 -26.44 19.37
CA TYR A 324 20.08 -25.98 20.71
C TYR A 324 19.06 -26.50 21.77
N PRO A 325 19.42 -27.56 22.53
CA PRO A 325 18.51 -28.23 23.46
C PRO A 325 17.84 -27.33 24.52
N PRO A 326 18.49 -26.32 25.12
CA PRO A 326 17.81 -25.43 26.05
C PRO A 326 16.62 -24.67 25.42
N VAL A 327 16.74 -24.17 24.20
CA VAL A 327 15.65 -23.50 23.48
C VAL A 327 14.53 -24.49 23.14
N TYR A 328 14.90 -25.70 22.68
CA TYR A 328 13.93 -26.78 22.47
C TYR A 328 13.11 -27.04 23.74
N GLN A 329 13.78 -27.13 24.87
CA GLN A 329 13.13 -27.45 26.15
C GLN A 329 12.19 -26.33 26.63
N GLU A 330 12.57 -25.07 26.43
CA GLU A 330 11.72 -23.92 26.76
C GLU A 330 10.40 -23.96 25.98
N ILE A 331 10.46 -24.21 24.67
CA ILE A 331 9.28 -24.32 23.81
C ILE A 331 8.44 -25.53 24.20
N ALA A 332 9.09 -26.69 24.45
CA ALA A 332 8.41 -27.91 24.85
C ALA A 332 7.68 -27.73 26.19
N ASN A 333 8.33 -27.09 27.18
CA ASN A 333 7.72 -26.78 28.46
C ASN A 333 6.50 -25.88 28.33
N ALA A 334 6.56 -24.85 27.46
CA ALA A 334 5.43 -23.97 27.18
C ALA A 334 4.26 -24.71 26.51
N ALA A 335 4.56 -25.53 25.49
CA ALA A 335 3.55 -26.33 24.80
C ALA A 335 2.87 -27.34 25.70
N ASN A 336 3.65 -28.01 26.54
CA ASN A 336 3.13 -28.98 27.50
C ASN A 336 2.33 -28.31 28.65
N ALA A 337 2.75 -27.12 29.10
CA ALA A 337 2.03 -26.37 30.13
C ALA A 337 0.63 -25.93 29.64
N ILE A 338 0.51 -25.42 28.42
CA ILE A 338 -0.79 -25.06 27.86
C ILE A 338 -1.57 -26.28 27.33
N GLY A 339 -0.89 -27.40 27.05
CA GLY A 339 -1.50 -28.61 26.50
C GLY A 339 -2.08 -28.44 25.10
N ARG A 340 -1.58 -27.47 24.33
CA ARG A 340 -2.08 -27.12 22.98
C ARG A 340 -0.93 -26.86 22.02
N PRO A 341 -1.17 -27.03 20.70
CA PRO A 341 -0.19 -26.66 19.68
C PRO A 341 0.21 -25.18 19.75
N ILE A 342 1.48 -24.90 19.47
CA ILE A 342 2.00 -23.54 19.34
C ILE A 342 2.58 -23.39 17.94
N LEU A 343 2.19 -22.34 17.19
CA LEU A 343 2.93 -21.89 16.02
C LEU A 343 4.06 -20.98 16.51
N VAL A 344 5.30 -21.39 16.33
CA VAL A 344 6.51 -20.70 16.80
C VAL A 344 7.22 -20.04 15.63
N GLY A 345 7.49 -18.73 15.70
CA GLY A 345 8.36 -18.07 14.73
C GLY A 345 9.83 -18.33 15.08
N ALA A 346 10.54 -19.03 14.21
CA ALA A 346 11.88 -19.51 14.47
C ALA A 346 12.89 -19.13 13.38
N VAL A 347 14.13 -18.88 13.79
CA VAL A 347 15.28 -18.90 12.90
C VAL A 347 15.85 -20.30 12.88
N LEU A 348 15.93 -20.91 11.70
CA LEU A 348 16.57 -22.21 11.49
C LEU A 348 17.92 -21.99 10.78
N ASP A 349 18.93 -22.76 11.18
CA ASP A 349 20.27 -22.69 10.58
C ASP A 349 20.54 -23.88 9.63
N ASN A 350 21.55 -23.73 8.78
CA ASN A 350 22.07 -24.75 7.87
C ASN A 350 21.07 -25.33 6.82
N PRO A 351 20.52 -24.52 5.89
CA PRO A 351 20.79 -23.10 5.63
C PRO A 351 19.94 -22.19 6.51
N ARG A 352 20.37 -20.93 6.68
CA ARG A 352 19.64 -19.96 7.50
C ARG A 352 18.30 -19.62 6.87
N ARG A 353 17.21 -19.78 7.64
CA ARG A 353 15.82 -19.60 7.19
C ARG A 353 14.98 -18.96 8.28
N ASN A 354 14.04 -18.14 7.86
CA ASN A 354 12.98 -17.63 8.73
C ASN A 354 11.75 -18.51 8.57
N ALA A 355 11.17 -19.01 9.67
CA ALA A 355 10.20 -20.09 9.63
C ALA A 355 9.07 -19.93 10.68
N GLY A 356 7.85 -20.27 10.27
CA GLY A 356 6.77 -20.63 11.17
C GLY A 356 6.80 -22.15 11.42
N VAL A 357 6.87 -22.57 12.67
CA VAL A 357 7.05 -23.99 13.05
C VAL A 357 5.90 -24.43 13.95
N LEU A 358 5.13 -25.43 13.53
CA LEU A 358 4.08 -26.00 14.37
C LEU A 358 4.70 -26.95 15.39
N TRP A 359 4.52 -26.62 16.66
CA TRP A 359 4.99 -27.39 17.81
C TRP A 359 3.83 -28.06 18.53
N LEU A 360 3.85 -29.38 18.64
CA LEU A 360 2.83 -30.15 19.35
C LEU A 360 3.31 -30.52 20.74
N PRO A 361 2.42 -30.52 21.78
CA PRO A 361 2.74 -31.07 23.08
C PRO A 361 3.27 -32.51 22.94
N ASP A 362 4.25 -32.88 23.74
CA ASP A 362 4.90 -34.21 23.82
C ASP A 362 5.56 -34.71 22.51
N LYS A 363 5.38 -34.01 21.37
CA LYS A 363 5.93 -34.42 20.07
C LYS A 363 6.99 -33.48 19.53
N GLY A 364 6.97 -32.20 19.98
CA GLY A 364 7.84 -31.17 19.45
C GLY A 364 7.46 -30.70 18.04
N LEU A 365 8.45 -30.29 17.27
CA LEU A 365 8.30 -29.75 15.92
C LEU A 365 7.72 -30.78 14.94
N THR A 366 6.73 -30.36 14.14
CA THR A 366 6.06 -31.24 13.16
C THR A 366 6.04 -30.65 11.74
N THR A 367 5.44 -29.52 11.52
CA THR A 367 5.25 -28.88 10.21
C THR A 367 5.94 -27.53 10.20
N THR A 368 6.54 -27.16 9.08
CA THR A 368 7.28 -25.90 8.94
C THR A 368 6.84 -25.16 7.67
N TYR A 369 6.49 -23.88 7.83
CA TYR A 369 6.41 -22.89 6.76
C TYR A 369 7.74 -22.13 6.71
N LEU A 370 8.24 -21.86 5.52
CA LEU A 370 9.46 -21.06 5.31
C LEU A 370 9.08 -19.73 4.63
N LYS A 371 9.54 -18.63 5.19
CA LYS A 371 9.33 -17.29 4.63
C LYS A 371 9.77 -17.25 3.17
N ARG A 372 8.87 -16.83 2.29
CA ARG A 372 9.07 -16.83 0.83
C ARG A 372 9.55 -15.50 0.29
N GLN A 373 9.03 -14.40 0.85
CA GLN A 373 9.44 -13.05 0.47
C GLN A 373 10.36 -12.47 1.54
N LEU A 374 11.66 -12.53 1.25
CA LEU A 374 12.68 -11.98 2.13
C LEU A 374 12.73 -10.46 2.06
N VAL A 375 13.07 -9.82 3.17
CA VAL A 375 13.28 -8.38 3.26
C VAL A 375 14.62 -7.98 2.65
N PRO A 376 14.65 -7.19 1.55
CA PRO A 376 15.90 -6.69 1.00
C PRO A 376 16.68 -5.88 2.05
N PHE A 377 17.98 -6.10 2.14
CA PHE A 377 18.90 -5.50 3.12
C PHE A 377 18.70 -5.90 4.59
N GLY A 378 17.62 -6.59 4.91
CA GLY A 378 17.36 -7.15 6.24
C GLY A 378 17.65 -8.66 6.31
N GLU A 379 17.23 -9.41 5.31
CA GLU A 379 17.37 -10.88 5.27
C GLU A 379 18.24 -11.35 4.11
N PHE A 380 18.42 -10.53 3.09
CA PHE A 380 19.41 -10.77 2.02
C PHE A 380 19.96 -9.44 1.49
N LEU A 381 21.17 -9.48 0.90
CA LEU A 381 21.80 -8.30 0.31
C LEU A 381 21.72 -8.36 -1.22
N PRO A 382 20.83 -7.58 -1.86
CA PRO A 382 20.85 -7.44 -3.30
C PRO A 382 22.23 -6.93 -3.77
N LEU A 383 22.76 -7.50 -4.86
CA LEU A 383 24.07 -7.09 -5.38
C LEU A 383 25.19 -7.10 -4.33
N ARG A 384 25.20 -8.08 -3.42
CA ARG A 384 26.17 -8.20 -2.31
C ARG A 384 27.61 -7.89 -2.73
N GLY A 385 28.08 -8.41 -3.88
CA GLY A 385 29.43 -8.18 -4.38
C GLY A 385 29.74 -6.72 -4.74
N LEU A 386 28.75 -5.88 -5.02
CA LEU A 386 28.91 -4.46 -5.25
C LEU A 386 28.82 -3.68 -3.92
N ILE A 387 27.83 -4.00 -3.10
CA ILE A 387 27.57 -3.30 -1.84
C ILE A 387 28.73 -3.50 -0.85
N SER A 388 29.32 -4.70 -0.80
CA SER A 388 30.48 -4.97 0.06
C SER A 388 31.73 -4.14 -0.27
N LYS A 389 31.81 -3.60 -1.50
CA LYS A 389 32.90 -2.69 -1.90
C LYS A 389 32.64 -1.23 -1.46
N ILE A 390 31.39 -0.91 -1.16
CA ILE A 390 30.97 0.48 -0.84
C ILE A 390 30.84 0.67 0.68
N THR A 391 30.44 -0.38 1.41
CA THR A 391 30.19 -0.28 2.85
C THR A 391 30.55 -1.57 3.59
N SER A 392 31.00 -1.44 4.83
CA SER A 392 31.24 -2.55 5.77
C SER A 392 29.94 -3.07 6.43
N LEU A 393 28.79 -2.45 6.17
CA LEU A 393 27.50 -2.85 6.76
C LEU A 393 27.04 -4.26 6.30
N THR A 394 27.65 -4.80 5.25
CA THR A 394 27.48 -6.20 4.85
C THR A 394 27.88 -7.19 5.95
N SER A 395 28.71 -6.78 6.91
CA SER A 395 29.06 -7.57 8.09
C SER A 395 27.91 -7.76 9.08
N LEU A 396 26.88 -6.90 9.04
CA LEU A 396 25.68 -7.05 9.86
C LEU A 396 24.76 -8.18 9.37
N LEU A 397 24.89 -8.56 8.09
CA LEU A 397 24.21 -9.71 7.52
C LEU A 397 25.26 -10.62 6.85
N PRO A 398 25.99 -11.42 7.61
CA PRO A 398 27.10 -12.23 7.09
C PRO A 398 26.62 -13.33 6.15
N VAL A 399 25.43 -13.88 6.39
CA VAL A 399 24.81 -14.94 5.58
C VAL A 399 23.39 -14.53 5.20
N ASP A 400 23.05 -14.64 3.90
CA ASP A 400 21.69 -14.41 3.43
C ASP A 400 20.76 -15.53 3.89
N PHE A 401 19.53 -15.18 4.21
CA PHE A 401 18.47 -16.17 4.44
C PHE A 401 18.10 -16.86 3.13
N THR A 402 17.68 -18.11 3.23
CA THR A 402 17.19 -18.91 2.11
C THR A 402 15.67 -18.88 2.10
N PRO A 403 15.01 -18.41 1.01
CA PRO A 403 13.56 -18.34 0.95
C PRO A 403 12.91 -19.72 0.80
N GLY A 404 11.66 -19.83 1.28
CA GLY A 404 10.73 -20.90 0.93
C GLY A 404 10.12 -20.71 -0.45
N HIS A 405 9.36 -21.73 -0.92
CA HIS A 405 8.75 -21.70 -2.25
C HIS A 405 7.28 -22.11 -2.27
N GLN A 406 6.74 -22.60 -1.17
CA GLN A 406 5.40 -23.19 -1.11
C GLN A 406 4.57 -22.59 0.01
N ALA A 407 3.25 -22.45 -0.24
CA ALA A 407 2.26 -22.24 0.80
C ALA A 407 2.17 -23.49 1.68
N VAL A 408 1.99 -23.30 3.00
CA VAL A 408 1.87 -24.40 3.96
C VAL A 408 0.70 -24.12 4.88
N VAL A 409 -0.31 -24.99 4.83
CA VAL A 409 -1.45 -24.91 5.75
C VAL A 409 -1.21 -25.83 6.93
N PHE A 410 -1.15 -25.28 8.14
CA PHE A 410 -1.05 -26.02 9.37
C PHE A 410 -2.42 -26.57 9.78
N ASN A 411 -2.51 -27.88 9.99
CA ASN A 411 -3.75 -28.54 10.37
C ASN A 411 -3.76 -28.83 11.87
N VAL A 412 -4.66 -28.15 12.60
CA VAL A 412 -4.86 -28.31 14.04
C VAL A 412 -6.35 -28.52 14.32
N GLY A 413 -6.78 -29.77 14.46
CA GLY A 413 -8.21 -30.09 14.59
C GLY A 413 -9.03 -29.59 13.39
N GLN A 414 -9.90 -28.61 13.65
CA GLN A 414 -10.71 -27.97 12.61
C GLN A 414 -10.04 -26.73 12.01
N ILE A 415 -8.98 -26.23 12.63
CA ILE A 415 -8.20 -25.07 12.18
C ILE A 415 -7.32 -25.52 11.02
N ARG A 416 -7.39 -24.76 9.93
CA ARG A 416 -6.44 -24.79 8.81
C ARG A 416 -5.82 -23.40 8.75
N LEU A 417 -4.67 -23.27 9.41
CA LEU A 417 -3.98 -22.00 9.54
C LEU A 417 -3.05 -21.77 8.37
N GLY A 418 -3.24 -20.68 7.64
CA GLY A 418 -2.27 -20.16 6.68
C GLY A 418 -1.41 -19.11 7.36
N ASP A 419 -0.09 -19.26 7.25
CA ASP A 419 0.86 -18.36 7.90
C ASP A 419 1.59 -17.51 6.87
N VAL A 420 1.80 -16.24 7.20
CA VAL A 420 2.71 -15.34 6.51
C VAL A 420 3.57 -14.60 7.52
N ILE A 421 4.83 -14.34 7.17
CA ILE A 421 5.80 -13.79 8.11
C ILE A 421 6.08 -12.32 7.76
N CYS A 422 5.68 -11.41 8.67
CA CYS A 422 6.06 -9.99 8.69
C CYS A 422 5.76 -9.27 7.36
N TYR A 423 6.79 -8.89 6.61
CA TYR A 423 6.74 -8.21 5.33
C TYR A 423 5.83 -8.88 4.28
N GLU A 424 5.62 -10.19 4.38
CA GLU A 424 4.80 -10.96 3.45
C GLU A 424 3.33 -10.52 3.42
N VAL A 425 2.81 -9.96 4.52
CA VAL A 425 1.43 -9.46 4.60
C VAL A 425 1.13 -8.37 3.57
N ALA A 426 2.17 -7.65 3.12
CA ALA A 426 2.05 -6.60 2.11
C ALA A 426 1.83 -7.16 0.68
N PHE A 427 2.13 -8.45 0.43
CA PHE A 427 2.08 -9.08 -0.89
C PHE A 427 0.77 -9.86 -1.10
N ASP A 428 -0.06 -9.40 -2.03
CA ASP A 428 -1.38 -9.95 -2.30
C ASP A 428 -1.34 -11.45 -2.66
N ASP A 429 -0.44 -11.84 -3.57
CA ASP A 429 -0.34 -13.21 -4.08
C ASP A 429 0.15 -14.20 -3.00
N LEU A 430 0.98 -13.76 -2.04
CA LEU A 430 1.46 -14.62 -0.96
C LEU A 430 0.31 -14.98 -0.03
N VAL A 431 -0.42 -13.99 0.49
CA VAL A 431 -1.56 -14.24 1.40
C VAL A 431 -2.65 -15.03 0.68
N ARG A 432 -2.95 -14.66 -0.59
CA ARG A 432 -3.90 -15.40 -1.41
C ARG A 432 -3.53 -16.87 -1.55
N SER A 433 -2.26 -17.19 -1.69
CA SER A 433 -1.82 -18.58 -1.87
C SER A 433 -2.08 -19.45 -0.63
N GLU A 434 -2.01 -18.88 0.59
CA GLU A 434 -2.37 -19.60 1.82
C GLU A 434 -3.87 -19.93 1.84
N VAL A 435 -4.72 -18.94 1.47
CA VAL A 435 -6.17 -19.14 1.43
C VAL A 435 -6.55 -20.14 0.33
N THR A 436 -5.97 -20.05 -0.86
CA THR A 436 -6.22 -21.01 -1.96
C THR A 436 -5.71 -22.42 -1.65
N ALA A 437 -4.67 -22.56 -0.81
CA ALA A 437 -4.23 -23.84 -0.26
C ALA A 437 -5.21 -24.40 0.79
N GLY A 438 -6.21 -23.63 1.16
CA GLY A 438 -7.34 -24.06 1.99
C GLY A 438 -7.32 -23.55 3.42
N ALA A 439 -6.57 -22.49 3.73
CA ALA A 439 -6.62 -21.86 5.05
C ALA A 439 -8.01 -21.31 5.36
N ASN A 440 -8.50 -21.56 6.59
CA ASN A 440 -9.76 -21.02 7.11
C ASN A 440 -9.56 -19.97 8.22
N VAL A 441 -8.31 -19.78 8.65
CA VAL A 441 -7.78 -18.72 9.50
C VAL A 441 -6.40 -18.34 8.99
N LEU A 442 -6.03 -17.09 9.12
CA LEU A 442 -4.70 -16.59 8.78
C LEU A 442 -3.90 -16.22 10.03
N SER A 443 -2.59 -16.33 9.97
CA SER A 443 -1.66 -15.71 10.92
C SER A 443 -0.66 -14.81 10.20
N VAL A 444 -0.25 -13.76 10.92
CA VAL A 444 0.90 -12.93 10.58
C VAL A 444 1.82 -12.93 11.80
N GLN A 445 3.00 -13.51 11.63
CA GLN A 445 4.04 -13.46 12.64
C GLN A 445 4.98 -12.30 12.32
N SER A 446 5.13 -11.31 13.21
CA SER A 446 5.96 -10.12 12.96
C SER A 446 7.01 -9.89 14.06
N ASN A 447 8.17 -9.35 13.66
CA ASN A 447 9.19 -8.87 14.55
C ASN A 447 9.46 -7.38 14.34
N ASP A 448 8.76 -6.55 15.08
CA ASP A 448 8.80 -5.10 14.95
C ASP A 448 9.91 -4.46 15.81
N ALA A 449 10.66 -5.25 16.60
CA ALA A 449 11.63 -4.76 17.58
C ALA A 449 12.73 -3.84 16.99
N THR A 450 13.10 -4.07 15.73
CA THR A 450 14.09 -3.24 15.04
C THR A 450 13.50 -1.93 14.52
N PHE A 451 12.22 -1.91 14.20
CA PHE A 451 11.55 -0.81 13.50
C PHE A 451 10.77 0.09 14.44
N GLU A 452 10.29 -0.44 15.58
CA GLU A 452 9.57 0.33 16.57
C GLU A 452 10.51 0.86 17.66
N ARG A 453 10.37 2.16 17.99
CA ARG A 453 10.96 2.77 19.18
C ARG A 453 9.87 3.41 20.02
N GLU A 454 10.11 3.53 21.31
CA GLU A 454 9.24 4.35 22.16
C GLU A 454 9.27 5.80 21.66
N GLY A 455 8.12 6.29 21.17
CA GLY A 455 7.97 7.68 20.73
C GLY A 455 6.95 7.83 19.59
N PRO A 456 6.44 9.05 19.37
CA PRO A 456 5.30 9.29 18.48
C PRO A 456 5.62 9.27 16.97
N ILE A 457 6.85 8.92 16.55
CA ILE A 457 7.30 9.17 15.17
C ILE A 457 7.39 7.89 14.32
N THR A 458 7.34 6.72 14.93
CA THR A 458 7.59 5.46 14.22
C THR A 458 6.48 4.45 14.50
N GLU A 459 5.55 4.30 13.58
CA GLU A 459 4.48 3.31 13.67
C GLU A 459 4.49 2.34 12.48
N GLU A 460 5.58 1.65 12.30
CA GLU A 460 5.65 0.54 11.35
C GLU A 460 4.58 -0.50 11.66
N SER A 461 4.47 -0.91 12.93
CA SER A 461 3.52 -1.90 13.41
C SER A 461 2.05 -1.49 13.16
N GLY A 462 1.68 -0.22 13.35
CA GLY A 462 0.35 0.28 13.02
C GLY A 462 0.05 0.25 11.51
N GLN A 463 1.05 0.53 10.67
CA GLN A 463 0.92 0.42 9.21
C GLN A 463 0.77 -1.05 8.79
N GLN A 464 1.52 -1.97 9.38
CA GLN A 464 1.45 -3.40 9.10
C GLN A 464 0.14 -4.02 9.61
N LEU A 465 -0.33 -3.62 10.80
CA LEU A 465 -1.64 -4.01 11.32
C LEU A 465 -2.78 -3.58 10.39
N ALA A 466 -2.70 -2.38 9.79
CA ALA A 466 -3.67 -1.94 8.80
C ALA A 466 -3.69 -2.86 7.56
N MET A 467 -2.53 -3.34 7.11
CA MET A 467 -2.44 -4.33 6.03
C MET A 467 -3.12 -5.65 6.45
N ALA A 468 -2.82 -6.17 7.64
CA ALA A 468 -3.42 -7.39 8.17
C ALA A 468 -4.96 -7.30 8.24
N ARG A 469 -5.50 -6.15 8.67
CA ARG A 469 -6.94 -5.89 8.69
C ARG A 469 -7.57 -5.96 7.29
N LEU A 470 -6.91 -5.40 6.28
CA LEU A 470 -7.39 -5.50 4.90
C LEU A 470 -7.31 -6.92 4.36
N ARG A 471 -6.30 -7.72 4.76
CA ARG A 471 -6.23 -9.15 4.39
C ARG A 471 -7.37 -9.96 4.98
N ALA A 472 -7.76 -9.67 6.22
CA ALA A 472 -8.94 -10.30 6.83
C ALA A 472 -10.20 -10.03 5.98
N VAL A 473 -10.43 -8.78 5.56
CA VAL A 473 -11.56 -8.39 4.70
C VAL A 473 -11.44 -8.97 3.28
N GLU A 474 -10.25 -8.92 2.69
CA GLU A 474 -10.01 -9.39 1.32
C GLU A 474 -10.40 -10.84 1.12
N PHE A 475 -10.05 -11.67 2.09
CA PHE A 475 -10.25 -13.12 2.01
C PHE A 475 -11.40 -13.62 2.88
N ASP A 476 -12.03 -12.73 3.65
CA ASP A 476 -13.06 -13.05 4.64
C ASP A 476 -12.60 -14.17 5.60
N ARG A 477 -11.44 -13.95 6.20
CA ARG A 477 -10.81 -14.85 7.17
C ARG A 477 -10.49 -14.08 8.43
N ALA A 478 -10.77 -14.69 9.58
CA ALA A 478 -10.18 -14.21 10.81
C ALA A 478 -8.65 -14.28 10.71
N LEU A 479 -7.97 -13.30 11.31
CA LEU A 479 -6.52 -13.20 11.24
C LEU A 479 -5.93 -12.91 12.63
N VAL A 480 -4.91 -13.69 12.98
CA VAL A 480 -4.11 -13.50 14.20
C VAL A 480 -2.82 -12.81 13.82
N TYR A 481 -2.66 -11.58 14.26
CA TYR A 481 -1.42 -10.81 14.11
C TYR A 481 -0.63 -10.88 15.42
N SER A 482 0.49 -11.57 15.42
CA SER A 482 1.36 -11.73 16.59
C SER A 482 2.68 -11.02 16.37
N SER A 483 3.00 -10.04 17.21
CA SER A 483 4.23 -9.25 17.17
C SER A 483 5.08 -9.46 18.40
N THR A 484 6.40 -9.30 18.26
CA THR A 484 7.34 -9.34 19.40
C THR A 484 7.13 -8.16 20.35
N THR A 485 7.04 -6.94 19.81
CA THR A 485 7.02 -5.66 20.54
C THR A 485 6.00 -4.66 20.01
N GLY A 486 5.53 -4.88 18.77
CA GLY A 486 4.53 -4.07 18.12
C GLY A 486 3.11 -4.32 18.64
N TYR A 487 2.09 -3.94 17.88
CA TYR A 487 0.72 -4.32 18.19
C TYR A 487 0.50 -5.80 17.82
N SER A 488 0.17 -6.64 18.78
CA SER A 488 -0.47 -7.91 18.47
C SER A 488 -1.98 -7.73 18.44
N ALA A 489 -2.70 -8.47 17.60
CA ALA A 489 -4.14 -8.33 17.47
C ALA A 489 -4.82 -9.62 17.00
N ILE A 490 -6.06 -9.82 17.40
CA ILE A 490 -6.99 -10.81 16.84
C ILE A 490 -8.05 -10.03 16.04
N ILE A 491 -8.18 -10.35 14.77
CA ILE A 491 -8.95 -9.58 13.79
C ILE A 491 -10.08 -10.47 13.25
N ALA A 492 -11.30 -9.93 13.27
CA ALA A 492 -12.47 -10.58 12.67
C ALA A 492 -12.40 -10.53 11.12
N PRO A 493 -13.17 -11.38 10.41
CA PRO A 493 -13.21 -11.40 8.95
C PRO A 493 -13.60 -10.06 8.31
N ASP A 494 -14.38 -9.23 9.01
CA ASP A 494 -14.75 -7.88 8.57
C ASP A 494 -13.68 -6.80 8.81
N GLY A 495 -12.50 -7.21 9.32
CA GLY A 495 -11.38 -6.31 9.62
C GLY A 495 -11.50 -5.58 10.96
N GLN A 496 -12.52 -5.88 11.80
CA GLN A 496 -12.59 -5.35 13.14
C GLN A 496 -11.55 -6.01 14.05
N VAL A 497 -10.88 -5.21 14.86
CA VAL A 497 -9.95 -5.69 15.89
C VAL A 497 -10.78 -6.13 17.08
N ILE A 498 -10.75 -7.43 17.39
CA ILE A 498 -11.45 -8.03 18.54
C ILE A 498 -10.66 -7.72 19.82
N GLU A 499 -9.36 -8.03 19.80
CA GLU A 499 -8.42 -7.74 20.87
C GLU A 499 -7.11 -7.22 20.30
N HIS A 500 -6.39 -6.39 21.06
CA HIS A 500 -5.05 -5.93 20.71
C HIS A 500 -4.19 -5.67 21.95
N SER A 501 -2.88 -5.78 21.79
CA SER A 501 -1.88 -5.35 22.77
C SER A 501 -1.49 -3.88 22.61
N GLY A 502 -0.69 -3.38 23.54
CA GLY A 502 0.09 -2.16 23.36
C GLY A 502 1.51 -2.47 22.86
N LEU A 503 2.25 -1.41 22.53
CA LEU A 503 3.65 -1.49 22.14
C LEU A 503 4.56 -1.80 23.36
N TRP A 504 5.63 -2.56 23.14
CA TRP A 504 6.69 -2.82 24.12
C TRP A 504 6.22 -3.40 25.47
N GLN A 505 5.16 -4.18 25.46
CA GLN A 505 4.64 -4.86 26.64
C GLN A 505 4.44 -6.35 26.38
N GLN A 506 4.41 -7.16 27.46
CA GLN A 506 3.95 -8.54 27.38
C GLN A 506 2.42 -8.56 27.32
N ALA A 507 1.85 -9.42 26.47
CA ALA A 507 0.41 -9.63 26.38
C ALA A 507 0.08 -11.06 25.98
N GLU A 508 -1.02 -11.57 26.53
CA GLU A 508 -1.68 -12.81 26.14
C GLU A 508 -3.09 -12.44 25.67
N LEU A 509 -3.28 -12.39 24.34
CA LEU A 509 -4.57 -12.13 23.71
C LEU A 509 -5.26 -13.44 23.44
N GLU A 510 -6.58 -13.50 23.59
CA GLU A 510 -7.35 -14.69 23.29
C GLU A 510 -8.76 -14.32 22.81
N ALA A 511 -9.19 -14.90 21.68
CA ALA A 511 -10.53 -14.70 21.19
C ALA A 511 -11.05 -15.90 20.40
N ARG A 512 -12.38 -16.01 20.41
CA ARG A 512 -13.10 -16.96 19.58
C ARG A 512 -13.33 -16.38 18.19
N VAL A 513 -12.84 -17.06 17.15
CA VAL A 513 -12.92 -16.62 15.77
C VAL A 513 -13.66 -17.63 14.89
N PRO A 514 -14.40 -17.19 13.85
CA PRO A 514 -15.06 -18.10 12.90
C PRO A 514 -14.03 -18.72 11.95
N LEU A 515 -14.28 -19.99 11.59
CA LEU A 515 -13.50 -20.75 10.62
C LEU A 515 -14.26 -20.74 9.28
N LEU A 516 -13.91 -19.82 8.39
CA LEU A 516 -14.61 -19.63 7.11
C LEU A 516 -13.88 -20.30 5.96
N THR A 517 -14.61 -20.89 5.02
CA THR A 517 -14.05 -21.67 3.90
C THR A 517 -14.58 -21.28 2.53
N TYR A 518 -15.57 -20.40 2.46
CA TYR A 518 -16.06 -19.90 1.17
C TYR A 518 -15.07 -18.90 0.57
N GLN A 519 -15.15 -18.72 -0.75
CA GLN A 519 -14.22 -17.90 -1.50
C GLN A 519 -14.81 -16.53 -1.80
N THR A 520 -14.12 -15.47 -1.43
CA THR A 520 -14.44 -14.11 -1.86
C THR A 520 -14.23 -13.94 -3.37
N LEU A 521 -14.78 -12.89 -3.95
CA LEU A 521 -14.52 -12.59 -5.35
C LEU A 521 -13.05 -12.28 -5.59
N ALA A 522 -12.40 -11.54 -4.67
CA ALA A 522 -10.97 -11.23 -4.74
C ALA A 522 -10.10 -12.50 -4.76
N GLU A 523 -10.43 -13.51 -3.93
CA GLU A 523 -9.74 -14.79 -3.96
C GLU A 523 -9.83 -15.47 -5.33
N ARG A 524 -11.02 -15.44 -5.95
CA ARG A 524 -11.28 -16.08 -7.26
C ARG A 524 -10.57 -15.37 -8.41
N VAL A 525 -10.64 -14.03 -8.46
CA VAL A 525 -10.11 -13.26 -9.58
C VAL A 525 -8.61 -12.95 -9.45
N GLY A 526 -8.05 -13.01 -8.23
CA GLY A 526 -6.64 -12.74 -7.94
C GLY A 526 -6.18 -11.39 -8.49
N ALA A 527 -5.00 -11.35 -9.09
CA ALA A 527 -4.44 -10.15 -9.69
C ALA A 527 -5.12 -9.70 -11.02
N GLY A 528 -6.17 -10.40 -11.47
CA GLY A 528 -6.87 -10.08 -12.72
C GLY A 528 -7.33 -8.61 -12.82
N PRO A 529 -8.08 -8.07 -11.83
CA PRO A 529 -8.53 -6.68 -11.85
C PRO A 529 -7.38 -5.68 -11.91
N GLU A 530 -6.29 -5.91 -11.19
CA GLU A 530 -5.09 -5.08 -11.24
C GLU A 530 -4.53 -4.99 -12.66
N TRP A 531 -4.32 -6.14 -13.31
CA TRP A 531 -3.76 -6.19 -14.67
C TRP A 531 -4.71 -5.61 -15.72
N VAL A 532 -6.02 -5.73 -15.55
CA VAL A 532 -7.01 -5.06 -16.41
C VAL A 532 -6.88 -3.53 -16.27
N ILE A 533 -6.78 -3.01 -15.04
CA ILE A 533 -6.60 -1.57 -14.79
C ILE A 533 -5.27 -1.09 -15.39
N VAL A 534 -4.17 -1.80 -15.15
CA VAL A 534 -2.83 -1.47 -15.66
C VAL A 534 -2.82 -1.51 -17.20
N GLY A 535 -3.40 -2.53 -17.81
CA GLY A 535 -3.48 -2.65 -19.28
C GLY A 535 -4.29 -1.53 -19.92
N ALA A 536 -5.49 -1.26 -19.37
CA ALA A 536 -6.38 -0.21 -19.87
C ALA A 536 -5.74 1.18 -19.76
N THR A 537 -5.09 1.48 -18.64
CA THR A 537 -4.45 2.77 -18.43
C THR A 537 -3.17 2.93 -19.26
N THR A 538 -2.42 1.85 -19.50
CA THR A 538 -1.26 1.84 -20.41
C THR A 538 -1.68 2.11 -21.84
N LEU A 539 -2.77 1.50 -22.31
CA LEU A 539 -3.36 1.79 -23.61
C LEU A 539 -3.80 3.27 -23.70
N ALA A 540 -4.44 3.78 -22.65
CA ALA A 540 -4.81 5.21 -22.59
C ALA A 540 -3.58 6.13 -22.68
N LEU A 541 -2.46 5.76 -22.06
CA LEU A 541 -1.19 6.49 -22.15
C LEU A 541 -0.61 6.46 -23.57
N CYS A 542 -0.64 5.32 -24.25
CA CYS A 542 -0.22 5.20 -25.64
C CYS A 542 -1.06 6.13 -26.55
N LEU A 543 -2.38 6.15 -26.36
CA LEU A 543 -3.28 7.06 -27.10
C LEU A 543 -2.98 8.53 -26.79
N ALA A 544 -2.79 8.92 -25.53
CA ALA A 544 -2.44 10.28 -25.14
C ALA A 544 -1.12 10.73 -25.76
N THR A 545 -0.12 9.84 -25.78
CA THR A 545 1.19 10.08 -26.36
C THR A 545 1.10 10.26 -27.89
N ALA A 546 0.37 9.38 -28.58
CA ALA A 546 0.14 9.47 -30.03
C ALA A 546 -0.56 10.79 -30.40
N GLN A 547 -1.59 11.20 -29.66
CA GLN A 547 -2.27 12.48 -29.84
C GLN A 547 -1.31 13.67 -29.64
N ALA A 548 -0.47 13.63 -28.60
CA ALA A 548 0.51 14.69 -28.34
C ALA A 548 1.56 14.80 -29.46
N VAL A 549 2.04 13.67 -30.00
CA VAL A 549 2.99 13.62 -31.13
C VAL A 549 2.34 14.16 -32.39
N ALA A 550 1.12 13.71 -32.71
CA ALA A 550 0.38 14.19 -33.90
C ALA A 550 0.12 15.72 -33.84
N ALA A 551 -0.27 16.22 -32.65
CA ALA A 551 -0.46 17.66 -32.47
C ALA A 551 0.84 18.47 -32.69
N ARG A 552 1.98 17.96 -32.18
CA ARG A 552 3.30 18.59 -32.42
C ARG A 552 3.70 18.58 -33.90
N ARG A 553 3.46 17.48 -34.62
CA ARG A 553 3.74 17.37 -36.05
C ARG A 553 2.91 18.39 -36.85
N ARG A 554 1.61 18.51 -36.57
CA ARG A 554 0.73 19.52 -37.21
C ARG A 554 1.21 20.94 -36.94
N GLN A 555 1.62 21.27 -35.73
CA GLN A 555 2.15 22.58 -35.37
C GLN A 555 3.47 22.92 -36.11
N ARG A 556 4.35 21.91 -36.28
CA ARG A 556 5.60 22.09 -37.05
C ARG A 556 5.31 22.31 -38.54
N ALA A 557 4.41 21.54 -39.15
CA ALA A 557 4.01 21.69 -40.55
C ALA A 557 3.38 23.06 -40.80
N ALA A 558 2.51 23.55 -39.91
CA ALA A 558 1.94 24.90 -40.02
C ALA A 558 3.02 25.99 -39.94
N ARG A 559 4.02 25.87 -39.08
CA ARG A 559 5.13 26.82 -38.95
C ARG A 559 6.05 26.84 -40.19
N SER A 560 6.26 25.70 -40.85
CA SER A 560 7.06 25.63 -42.08
C SER A 560 6.31 26.19 -43.29
N ALA A 561 4.97 26.14 -43.28
CA ALA A 561 4.15 26.75 -44.32
C ALA A 561 4.04 28.30 -44.20
N ASP A 562 4.17 28.84 -42.97
CA ASP A 562 4.14 30.27 -42.67
C ASP A 562 5.53 30.96 -42.78
N SER A 563 6.61 30.22 -43.08
CA SER A 563 7.94 30.81 -43.33
C SER A 563 7.96 31.37 -44.73
N PRO A 564 8.13 32.73 -44.95
CA PRO A 564 8.27 33.26 -46.30
C PRO A 564 9.47 32.61 -46.97
N ALA A 565 9.27 32.01 -48.16
CA ALA A 565 10.39 31.69 -49.03
C ALA A 565 11.16 33.01 -49.26
N ASP A 566 12.40 33.05 -48.79
CA ASP A 566 13.32 34.14 -49.11
C ASP A 566 13.30 34.30 -50.65
N ALA A 567 12.64 35.38 -51.12
CA ALA A 567 12.73 35.81 -52.47
C ALA A 567 14.18 36.31 -52.65
N GLY A 568 14.98 35.47 -53.33
CA GLY A 568 16.28 35.85 -53.83
C GLY A 568 16.20 36.91 -54.95
#